data_5377f28c5dc1738b4a23ed718ed19cc4
#
_entry.id   5377f28c5dc1738b4a23ed718ed19cc4
#
_cell.length_a   1.000
_cell.length_b   1.000
_cell.length_c   1.000
_cell.angle_alpha   90.00
_cell.angle_beta   90.00
_cell.angle_gamma   90.00
#
_symmetry.space_group_name_H-M   'P 1'
#
loop_
_entity.id
_entity.type
_entity.pdbx_description
1 polymer ?
#
loop_
_entity_poly.entity_id
_entity_poly.type
_entity_poly.pdbx_seq_one_letter_code
_entity_poly.pdbx_strand_id
1 'polypeptide(L)'
;MCIRDSIIVMKKLNLLLLAFLAVMGVTFQSCDDDDGYSLGDVAVDWATVNVKGAHVYDFTGDRWGQIWPATTDYFWYSPIDGQRVILYFNPLYDNYPEGYDCSVKVLSIKEILTKPIEELTAENEEEFGNDPVDIFEDNMWISGGYLNIIFNQNMPSKVKHLVSLVKNTTITPDQDGYIHLEYRYNTYADTTGYWRNGAVSFNLKSLKITSETKGIKVKINSAKNGEKEVSFDLKETPSPVGLSQMDFSQMEIK
;
A
#
# COMPACT_ATOMS: atom_id res chain seq x y z
N MET A 1 -30.06 -61.73 44.12
CA MET A 1 -30.57 -60.94 42.98
C MET A 1 -29.96 -59.55 43.04
N CYS A 2 -29.37 -59.09 41.96
CA CYS A 2 -29.08 -57.67 41.60
C CYS A 2 -27.67 -57.14 41.63
N ILE A 3 -26.59 -57.87 41.62
CA ILE A 3 -25.31 -57.29 41.30
C ILE A 3 -24.92 -57.50 39.81
N ARG A 4 -25.41 -58.57 39.21
CA ARG A 4 -25.10 -58.99 37.86
C ARG A 4 -25.81 -58.12 36.79
N ASP A 5 -27.03 -57.67 37.09
CA ASP A 5 -27.83 -56.87 36.19
C ASP A 5 -27.32 -55.41 36.09
N SER A 6 -26.80 -54.85 37.21
CA SER A 6 -26.19 -53.50 37.24
C SER A 6 -24.94 -53.40 36.39
N ILE A 7 -24.10 -54.45 36.39
CA ILE A 7 -22.85 -54.45 35.61
C ILE A 7 -23.14 -54.50 34.07
N ILE A 8 -24.20 -55.23 33.69
CA ILE A 8 -24.62 -55.36 32.28
C ILE A 8 -25.21 -54.03 31.77
N VAL A 9 -26.00 -53.35 32.63
CA VAL A 9 -26.58 -52.02 32.29
C VAL A 9 -25.49 -50.97 32.18
N MET A 10 -24.52 -50.95 33.09
CA MET A 10 -23.39 -50.01 32.99
C MET A 10 -22.51 -50.25 31.78
N LYS A 11 -22.24 -51.51 31.39
CA LYS A 11 -21.49 -51.83 30.16
C LYS A 11 -22.25 -51.41 28.93
N LYS A 12 -23.56 -51.57 28.85
CA LYS A 12 -24.39 -51.10 27.73
C LYS A 12 -24.47 -49.59 27.66
N LEU A 13 -24.53 -48.88 28.80
CA LEU A 13 -24.53 -47.44 28.89
C LEU A 13 -23.18 -46.83 28.41
N ASN A 14 -22.06 -47.43 28.86
CA ASN A 14 -20.74 -47.01 28.39
C ASN A 14 -20.52 -47.27 26.92
N LEU A 15 -21.06 -48.36 26.37
CA LEU A 15 -20.97 -48.66 24.94
C LEU A 15 -21.80 -47.67 24.09
N LEU A 16 -22.98 -47.28 24.58
CA LEU A 16 -23.84 -46.25 23.97
C LEU A 16 -23.16 -44.86 24.02
N LEU A 17 -22.51 -44.52 25.14
CA LEU A 17 -21.77 -43.26 25.28
C LEU A 17 -20.58 -43.18 24.33
N LEU A 18 -19.85 -44.30 24.19
CA LEU A 18 -18.73 -44.42 23.24
C LEU A 18 -19.19 -44.32 21.79
N ALA A 19 -20.32 -44.94 21.44
CA ALA A 19 -20.91 -44.83 20.11
C ALA A 19 -21.41 -43.40 19.79
N PHE A 20 -21.97 -42.69 20.79
CA PHE A 20 -22.41 -41.30 20.64
C PHE A 20 -21.22 -40.34 20.50
N LEU A 21 -20.13 -40.55 21.22
CA LEU A 21 -18.88 -39.80 21.04
C LEU A 21 -18.22 -40.05 19.68
N ALA A 22 -18.28 -41.30 19.19
CA ALA A 22 -17.75 -41.62 17.86
C ALA A 22 -18.57 -40.99 16.74
N VAL A 23 -19.89 -40.87 16.88
CA VAL A 23 -20.77 -40.19 15.89
C VAL A 23 -20.60 -38.68 15.95
N MET A 24 -20.38 -38.08 17.12
CA MET A 24 -20.06 -36.65 17.23
C MET A 24 -18.66 -36.30 16.70
N GLY A 25 -17.71 -37.21 16.76
CA GLY A 25 -16.35 -37.01 16.27
C GLY A 25 -16.25 -36.96 14.74
N VAL A 26 -17.21 -37.45 13.97
CA VAL A 26 -17.22 -37.42 12.50
C VAL A 26 -17.96 -36.21 11.93
N THR A 27 -18.66 -35.42 12.74
CA THR A 27 -19.42 -34.27 12.28
C THR A 27 -18.60 -32.94 12.29
N PHE A 28 -17.36 -32.99 12.75
CA PHE A 28 -16.41 -31.86 12.69
C PHE A 28 -15.31 -32.08 11.66
N GLN A 29 -15.53 -32.90 10.64
CA GLN A 29 -14.80 -32.68 9.41
C GLN A 29 -15.42 -31.42 8.77
N SER A 30 -14.95 -30.25 9.22
CA SER A 30 -14.93 -29.06 8.41
C SER A 30 -14.32 -29.49 7.08
N CYS A 31 -15.08 -29.43 6.01
CA CYS A 31 -14.51 -29.39 4.70
C CYS A 31 -13.55 -28.20 4.69
N ASP A 32 -12.27 -28.44 4.83
CA ASP A 32 -11.25 -27.61 4.26
C ASP A 32 -11.37 -27.80 2.75
N ASP A 33 -12.38 -27.20 2.17
CA ASP A 33 -12.36 -26.88 0.75
C ASP A 33 -11.37 -25.71 0.63
N ASP A 34 -10.09 -26.04 0.47
CA ASP A 34 -8.97 -25.12 0.21
C ASP A 34 -9.16 -24.33 -1.09
N ASP A 35 -10.24 -24.52 -1.81
CA ASP A 35 -10.61 -23.85 -3.06
C ASP A 35 -11.73 -22.80 -2.87
N GLY A 36 -12.06 -22.42 -1.65
CA GLY A 36 -13.16 -21.52 -1.33
C GLY A 36 -12.70 -20.09 -1.00
N TYR A 37 -13.39 -19.11 -1.58
CA TYR A 37 -13.34 -17.71 -1.17
C TYR A 37 -13.58 -17.58 0.33
N SER A 38 -12.58 -17.11 1.08
CA SER A 38 -12.69 -16.78 2.51
C SER A 38 -12.97 -15.29 2.65
N LEU A 39 -14.09 -14.94 3.27
CA LEU A 39 -14.42 -13.54 3.61
C LEU A 39 -13.41 -12.91 4.58
N GLY A 40 -12.51 -13.72 5.16
CA GLY A 40 -11.44 -13.27 6.04
C GLY A 40 -10.12 -12.94 5.33
N ASP A 41 -9.97 -13.31 4.06
CA ASP A 41 -8.73 -13.09 3.30
C ASP A 41 -8.68 -11.65 2.79
N VAL A 42 -8.18 -10.76 3.62
CA VAL A 42 -7.98 -9.36 3.25
C VAL A 42 -6.57 -9.17 2.75
N ALA A 43 -6.45 -8.81 1.48
CA ALA A 43 -5.21 -8.37 0.88
C ALA A 43 -5.13 -6.84 0.83
N VAL A 44 -3.90 -6.32 0.85
CA VAL A 44 -3.61 -4.90 0.73
C VAL A 44 -2.52 -4.72 -0.29
N ASP A 45 -2.75 -3.83 -1.25
CA ASP A 45 -1.74 -3.47 -2.24
C ASP A 45 -1.72 -1.97 -2.51
N TRP A 46 -0.58 -1.49 -2.95
CA TRP A 46 -0.45 -0.16 -3.50
C TRP A 46 -0.76 -0.25 -5.00
N ALA A 47 -1.67 0.55 -5.48
CA ALA A 47 -2.17 0.40 -6.84
C ALA A 47 -2.34 1.74 -7.57
N THR A 48 -2.30 1.69 -8.88
CA THR A 48 -2.68 2.80 -9.77
C THR A 48 -4.11 2.58 -10.24
N VAL A 49 -4.94 3.61 -10.17
CA VAL A 49 -6.28 3.63 -10.74
C VAL A 49 -6.18 3.88 -12.24
N ASN A 50 -6.82 3.04 -13.04
CA ASN A 50 -6.92 3.21 -14.50
C ASN A 50 -8.37 3.46 -14.88
N VAL A 51 -8.69 4.63 -15.36
CA VAL A 51 -10.05 4.99 -15.78
C VAL A 51 -10.26 4.57 -17.25
N LYS A 52 -11.25 3.70 -17.48
CA LYS A 52 -11.58 3.18 -18.82
C LYS A 52 -12.77 3.90 -19.46
N GLY A 53 -13.54 4.65 -18.67
CA GLY A 53 -14.72 5.39 -19.11
C GLY A 53 -15.50 5.93 -17.93
N ALA A 54 -16.67 6.50 -18.16
CA ALA A 54 -17.50 7.03 -17.09
C ALA A 54 -17.85 5.92 -16.08
N HIS A 55 -17.34 6.05 -14.86
CA HIS A 55 -17.52 5.10 -13.74
C HIS A 55 -16.96 3.68 -13.98
N VAL A 56 -16.19 3.47 -15.05
CA VAL A 56 -15.52 2.20 -15.32
C VAL A 56 -14.03 2.38 -15.07
N TYR A 57 -13.49 1.63 -14.14
CA TYR A 57 -12.09 1.67 -13.77
C TYR A 57 -11.59 0.29 -13.33
N ASP A 58 -10.30 0.12 -13.39
CA ASP A 58 -9.58 -1.00 -12.82
C ASP A 58 -8.33 -0.53 -12.09
N PHE A 59 -7.52 -1.47 -11.59
CA PHE A 59 -6.30 -1.13 -10.88
C PHE A 59 -5.12 -1.90 -11.45
N THR A 60 -3.95 -1.25 -11.43
CA THR A 60 -2.66 -1.93 -11.58
C THR A 60 -1.98 -1.94 -10.23
N GLY A 61 -1.96 -3.09 -9.57
CA GLY A 61 -1.32 -3.30 -8.28
C GLY A 61 0.19 -3.48 -8.42
N ASP A 62 0.94 -3.02 -7.42
CA ASP A 62 2.40 -3.18 -7.39
C ASP A 62 2.82 -4.64 -7.20
N ARG A 63 1.96 -5.46 -6.58
CA ARG A 63 2.18 -6.89 -6.33
C ARG A 63 1.21 -7.80 -7.06
N TRP A 64 -0.03 -7.33 -7.27
CA TRP A 64 -1.12 -8.15 -7.78
C TRP A 64 -1.39 -7.98 -9.27
N GLY A 65 -0.58 -7.16 -9.99
CA GLY A 65 -0.72 -6.94 -11.42
C GLY A 65 -2.03 -6.26 -11.80
N GLN A 66 -2.68 -6.71 -12.87
CA GLN A 66 -3.95 -6.14 -13.33
C GLN A 66 -5.12 -6.69 -12.51
N ILE A 67 -5.78 -5.81 -11.76
CA ILE A 67 -6.83 -6.17 -10.81
C ILE A 67 -8.19 -5.76 -11.36
N TRP A 68 -9.08 -6.73 -11.51
CA TRP A 68 -10.48 -6.51 -11.88
C TRP A 68 -11.37 -6.31 -10.64
N PRO A 69 -11.96 -5.12 -10.41
CA PRO A 69 -12.89 -4.88 -9.30
C PRO A 69 -14.27 -5.46 -9.64
N ALA A 70 -14.43 -6.78 -9.48
CA ALA A 70 -15.69 -7.47 -9.80
C ALA A 70 -16.87 -6.98 -8.97
N THR A 71 -16.60 -6.55 -7.73
CA THR A 71 -17.59 -5.94 -6.84
C THR A 71 -16.91 -4.98 -5.87
N THR A 72 -17.66 -4.09 -5.25
CA THR A 72 -17.14 -3.10 -4.31
C THR A 72 -18.13 -2.80 -3.20
N ASP A 73 -17.62 -2.59 -1.99
CA ASP A 73 -18.38 -2.00 -0.88
C ASP A 73 -18.21 -0.47 -0.83
N TYR A 74 -17.36 0.10 -1.71
CA TYR A 74 -17.00 1.52 -1.76
C TYR A 74 -17.68 2.23 -2.95
N PHE A 75 -19.01 2.32 -2.93
CA PHE A 75 -19.84 2.76 -4.07
C PHE A 75 -19.73 4.25 -4.43
N TRP A 76 -19.23 5.08 -3.52
CA TRP A 76 -19.12 6.54 -3.72
C TRP A 76 -17.75 6.98 -4.22
N TYR A 77 -16.90 6.04 -4.57
CA TYR A 77 -15.57 6.37 -5.08
C TYR A 77 -15.66 7.02 -6.47
N SER A 78 -14.97 8.15 -6.61
CA SER A 78 -14.82 8.87 -7.87
C SER A 78 -13.41 8.61 -8.40
N PRO A 79 -13.23 7.72 -9.37
CA PRO A 79 -11.89 7.35 -9.85
C PRO A 79 -11.23 8.52 -10.59
N ILE A 80 -9.95 8.73 -10.32
CA ILE A 80 -9.09 9.68 -11.04
C ILE A 80 -8.00 8.86 -11.72
N ASP A 81 -7.84 9.03 -13.04
CA ASP A 81 -6.85 8.29 -13.81
C ASP A 81 -5.43 8.60 -13.34
N GLY A 82 -4.63 7.57 -13.12
CA GLY A 82 -3.28 7.70 -12.59
C GLY A 82 -3.19 7.98 -11.09
N GLN A 83 -4.31 8.10 -10.37
CA GLN A 83 -4.30 8.25 -8.92
C GLN A 83 -3.68 7.01 -8.26
N ARG A 84 -2.73 7.21 -7.34
CA ARG A 84 -2.20 6.12 -6.52
C ARG A 84 -3.07 5.94 -5.29
N VAL A 85 -3.31 4.68 -4.93
CA VAL A 85 -4.17 4.30 -3.82
C VAL A 85 -3.58 3.14 -3.03
N ILE A 86 -3.94 3.02 -1.77
CA ILE A 86 -3.84 1.77 -1.01
C ILE A 86 -5.20 1.08 -1.14
N LEU A 87 -5.20 -0.08 -1.78
CA LEU A 87 -6.37 -0.88 -2.06
C LEU A 87 -6.49 -1.99 -1.03
N TYR A 88 -7.63 -2.06 -0.35
CA TYR A 88 -8.00 -3.14 0.56
C TYR A 88 -9.06 -3.99 -0.12
N PHE A 89 -8.84 -5.28 -0.26
CA PHE A 89 -9.72 -6.14 -1.02
C PHE A 89 -9.70 -7.60 -0.56
N ASN A 90 -10.76 -8.33 -0.91
CA ASN A 90 -10.75 -9.79 -0.86
C ASN A 90 -10.44 -10.31 -2.27
N PRO A 91 -9.43 -11.14 -2.46
CA PRO A 91 -9.21 -11.86 -3.71
C PRO A 91 -10.37 -12.81 -4.00
N LEU A 92 -10.83 -12.82 -5.26
CA LEU A 92 -11.80 -13.75 -5.78
C LEU A 92 -11.05 -14.70 -6.73
N TYR A 93 -10.80 -15.92 -6.30
CA TYR A 93 -9.89 -16.83 -6.99
C TYR A 93 -10.45 -17.42 -8.28
N ASP A 94 -11.74 -17.16 -8.59
CA ASP A 94 -12.41 -17.74 -9.76
C ASP A 94 -12.89 -16.69 -10.77
N ASN A 95 -12.67 -16.96 -12.07
CA ASN A 95 -13.25 -16.26 -13.22
C ASN A 95 -13.02 -14.74 -13.28
N TYR A 96 -11.82 -14.35 -13.66
CA TYR A 96 -11.54 -12.97 -14.06
C TYR A 96 -11.47 -12.83 -15.60
N PRO A 97 -11.80 -11.64 -16.14
CA PRO A 97 -11.75 -11.40 -17.58
C PRO A 97 -10.32 -11.53 -18.13
N GLU A 98 -10.23 -11.83 -19.43
CA GLU A 98 -8.94 -11.86 -20.13
C GLU A 98 -8.21 -10.51 -20.00
N GLY A 99 -6.91 -10.58 -19.71
CA GLY A 99 -6.05 -9.40 -19.49
C GLY A 99 -5.95 -8.93 -18.06
N TYR A 100 -6.60 -9.64 -17.12
CA TYR A 100 -6.43 -9.41 -15.68
C TYR A 100 -5.71 -10.57 -15.01
N ASP A 101 -5.02 -10.27 -13.91
CA ASP A 101 -4.29 -11.27 -13.12
C ASP A 101 -5.13 -11.80 -11.96
N CYS A 102 -6.12 -11.02 -11.51
CA CYS A 102 -7.08 -11.44 -10.49
C CYS A 102 -8.36 -10.62 -10.55
N SER A 103 -9.45 -11.17 -10.00
CA SER A 103 -10.65 -10.42 -9.64
C SER A 103 -10.75 -10.24 -8.13
N VAL A 104 -11.37 -9.14 -7.71
CA VAL A 104 -11.45 -8.78 -6.30
C VAL A 104 -12.80 -8.20 -5.91
N LYS A 105 -13.14 -8.36 -4.63
CA LYS A 105 -14.12 -7.52 -3.96
C LYS A 105 -13.38 -6.37 -3.29
N VAL A 106 -13.58 -5.15 -3.76
CA VAL A 106 -12.99 -3.96 -3.15
C VAL A 106 -13.70 -3.64 -1.84
N LEU A 107 -12.95 -3.59 -0.76
CA LEU A 107 -13.44 -3.29 0.59
C LEU A 107 -13.27 -1.80 0.91
N SER A 108 -12.10 -1.24 0.57
CA SER A 108 -11.79 0.17 0.80
C SER A 108 -10.70 0.66 -0.15
N ILE A 109 -10.75 1.93 -0.46
CA ILE A 109 -9.75 2.65 -1.27
C ILE A 109 -9.28 3.83 -0.45
N LYS A 110 -7.97 3.88 -0.15
CA LYS A 110 -7.33 5.02 0.48
C LYS A 110 -6.50 5.76 -0.57
N GLU A 111 -6.92 6.96 -0.93
CA GLU A 111 -6.15 7.81 -1.85
C GLU A 111 -4.81 8.22 -1.23
N ILE A 112 -3.77 8.17 -2.03
CA ILE A 112 -2.42 8.63 -1.68
C ILE A 112 -2.18 9.95 -2.38
N LEU A 113 -1.57 10.90 -1.71
CA LEU A 113 -1.13 12.12 -2.34
C LEU A 113 -0.27 11.79 -3.57
N THR A 114 -0.77 12.12 -4.74
CA THR A 114 -0.10 11.82 -6.03
C THR A 114 0.25 13.12 -6.72
N LYS A 115 1.54 13.39 -6.90
CA LYS A 115 2.06 14.67 -7.40
C LYS A 115 2.97 14.50 -8.62
N PRO A 116 3.05 15.51 -9.49
CA PRO A 116 4.13 15.60 -10.48
C PRO A 116 5.47 15.93 -9.81
N ILE A 117 6.54 15.85 -10.58
CA ILE A 117 7.83 16.45 -10.22
C ILE A 117 7.75 17.94 -10.53
N GLU A 118 8.17 18.75 -9.57
CA GLU A 118 8.14 20.22 -9.65
C GLU A 118 9.56 20.76 -9.89
N GLU A 119 9.68 22.03 -10.27
CA GLU A 119 10.98 22.70 -10.45
C GLU A 119 11.29 23.55 -9.22
N LEU A 120 12.46 23.33 -8.62
CA LEU A 120 13.00 24.19 -7.58
C LEU A 120 13.84 25.30 -8.20
N THR A 121 13.48 26.53 -7.91
CA THR A 121 14.18 27.75 -8.32
C THR A 121 14.58 28.57 -7.06
N ALA A 122 15.41 29.59 -7.25
CA ALA A 122 15.77 30.48 -6.16
C ALA A 122 14.57 31.25 -5.55
N GLU A 123 13.48 31.41 -6.34
CA GLU A 123 12.31 32.16 -5.90
C GLU A 123 11.32 31.33 -5.08
N ASN A 124 11.32 30.01 -5.24
CA ASN A 124 10.38 29.11 -4.55
C ASN A 124 11.01 28.17 -3.52
N GLU A 125 12.31 28.28 -3.29
CA GLU A 125 13.05 27.41 -2.38
C GLU A 125 12.48 27.44 -0.95
N GLU A 126 12.11 28.64 -0.47
CA GLU A 126 11.53 28.83 0.86
C GLU A 126 10.15 28.18 0.98
N GLU A 127 9.35 28.19 -0.10
CA GLU A 127 8.04 27.55 -0.16
C GLU A 127 8.16 26.03 -0.01
N PHE A 128 9.09 25.40 -0.75
CA PHE A 128 9.30 23.95 -0.66
C PHE A 128 9.88 23.52 0.68
N GLY A 129 10.67 24.37 1.31
CA GLY A 129 11.35 24.06 2.56
C GLY A 129 12.38 22.94 2.42
N ASN A 130 12.94 22.53 3.54
CA ASN A 130 13.83 21.35 3.64
C ASN A 130 13.85 20.83 5.09
N ASP A 131 12.66 20.76 5.70
CA ASP A 131 12.54 20.25 7.06
C ASP A 131 12.90 18.77 7.14
N PRO A 132 13.54 18.33 8.21
CA PRO A 132 13.90 16.94 8.37
C PRO A 132 12.67 16.04 8.56
N VAL A 133 12.70 14.87 7.92
CA VAL A 133 11.63 13.89 7.98
C VAL A 133 12.20 12.48 8.20
N ASP A 134 11.48 11.63 8.91
CA ASP A 134 11.90 10.25 9.12
C ASP A 134 11.49 9.36 7.95
N ILE A 135 12.46 9.06 7.07
CA ILE A 135 12.29 8.17 5.92
C ILE A 135 13.30 7.04 6.01
N PHE A 136 12.84 5.80 5.90
CA PHE A 136 13.68 4.64 5.74
C PHE A 136 13.85 4.31 4.24
N GLU A 137 15.03 3.85 3.84
CA GLU A 137 15.29 3.50 2.44
C GLU A 137 14.34 2.40 1.93
N ASP A 138 14.05 1.40 2.76
CA ASP A 138 13.11 0.32 2.45
C ASP A 138 11.66 0.80 2.26
N ASN A 139 11.36 2.04 2.63
CA ASN A 139 10.07 2.68 2.46
C ASN A 139 10.03 3.59 1.23
N MET A 140 11.00 3.46 0.32
CA MET A 140 11.07 4.18 -0.94
C MET A 140 11.23 3.16 -2.07
N TRP A 141 10.34 3.17 -3.06
CA TRP A 141 10.39 2.24 -4.20
C TRP A 141 9.79 2.84 -5.46
N ILE A 142 10.19 2.30 -6.63
CA ILE A 142 9.61 2.67 -7.91
C ILE A 142 8.65 1.56 -8.34
N SER A 143 7.40 1.91 -8.61
CA SER A 143 6.41 1.03 -9.21
C SER A 143 5.33 1.83 -9.95
N GLY A 144 4.76 1.26 -11.01
CA GLY A 144 3.71 1.89 -11.82
C GLY A 144 4.14 3.18 -12.51
N GLY A 145 5.45 3.45 -12.61
CA GLY A 145 6.00 4.72 -13.10
C GLY A 145 5.98 5.84 -12.07
N TYR A 146 5.91 5.51 -10.79
CA TYR A 146 5.96 6.44 -9.66
C TYR A 146 7.12 6.12 -8.72
N LEU A 147 7.73 7.14 -8.14
CA LEU A 147 8.50 7.02 -6.91
C LEU A 147 7.51 7.12 -5.74
N ASN A 148 7.40 6.06 -4.98
CA ASN A 148 6.52 5.97 -3.82
C ASN A 148 7.35 6.11 -2.55
N ILE A 149 6.85 6.86 -1.59
CA ILE A 149 7.56 7.14 -0.33
C ILE A 149 6.57 7.02 0.83
N ILE A 150 6.95 6.24 1.83
CA ILE A 150 6.32 6.24 3.16
C ILE A 150 7.28 6.89 4.13
N PHE A 151 6.80 7.82 4.90
CA PHE A 151 7.58 8.56 5.88
C PHE A 151 6.82 8.73 7.19
N ASN A 152 7.53 9.11 8.24
CA ASN A 152 6.94 9.43 9.53
C ASN A 152 7.23 10.87 9.91
N GLN A 153 6.24 11.56 10.44
CA GLN A 153 6.34 12.92 10.92
C GLN A 153 5.28 13.23 11.98
N ASN A 154 5.51 14.23 12.81
CA ASN A 154 4.44 14.86 13.59
C ASN A 154 3.54 15.62 12.62
N MET A 155 2.37 15.05 12.33
CA MET A 155 1.42 15.67 11.42
C MET A 155 0.86 16.96 12.01
N PRO A 156 0.51 17.94 11.17
CA PRO A 156 0.08 19.24 11.63
C PRO A 156 -1.30 19.21 12.32
N SER A 157 -1.55 20.19 13.14
CA SER A 157 -2.88 20.42 13.74
C SER A 157 -3.69 21.49 13.01
N LYS A 158 -3.06 22.33 12.19
CA LYS A 158 -3.70 23.49 11.55
C LYS A 158 -3.45 23.61 10.05
N VAL A 159 -2.22 23.44 9.62
CA VAL A 159 -1.80 23.66 8.23
C VAL A 159 -1.21 22.37 7.66
N LYS A 160 -1.76 21.87 6.55
CA LYS A 160 -1.21 20.69 5.89
C LYS A 160 0.26 20.92 5.50
N HIS A 161 1.12 19.97 5.81
CA HIS A 161 2.51 20.00 5.40
C HIS A 161 2.64 19.88 3.88
N LEU A 162 3.59 20.59 3.31
CA LEU A 162 3.91 20.46 1.89
C LEU A 162 4.97 19.36 1.70
N VAL A 163 4.69 18.47 0.76
CA VAL A 163 5.60 17.39 0.36
C VAL A 163 5.83 17.47 -1.13
N SER A 164 7.07 17.57 -1.56
CA SER A 164 7.39 17.72 -2.98
C SER A 164 8.62 16.92 -3.37
N LEU A 165 8.64 16.44 -4.62
CA LEU A 165 9.83 15.94 -5.29
C LEU A 165 10.18 16.95 -6.38
N VAL A 166 11.36 17.54 -6.30
CA VAL A 166 11.74 18.65 -7.14
C VAL A 166 13.02 18.36 -7.93
N LYS A 167 13.09 18.96 -9.13
CA LYS A 167 14.33 19.09 -9.86
C LYS A 167 14.92 20.45 -9.54
N ASN A 168 16.08 20.45 -8.89
CA ASN A 168 16.74 21.70 -8.53
C ASN A 168 17.44 22.32 -9.74
N THR A 169 16.96 23.49 -10.17
CA THR A 169 17.50 24.23 -11.31
C THR A 169 18.54 25.27 -10.90
N THR A 170 18.76 25.47 -9.60
CA THR A 170 19.75 26.44 -9.10
C THR A 170 21.17 25.87 -9.07
N ILE A 171 21.31 24.56 -9.21
CA ILE A 171 22.58 23.85 -9.23
C ILE A 171 22.80 23.14 -10.56
N THR A 172 24.05 22.95 -10.95
CA THR A 172 24.40 22.07 -12.07
C THR A 172 24.51 20.65 -11.54
N PRO A 173 23.68 19.70 -12.00
CA PRO A 173 23.77 18.32 -11.53
C PRO A 173 25.06 17.65 -12.03
N ASP A 174 25.51 16.64 -11.30
CA ASP A 174 26.65 15.81 -11.70
C ASP A 174 26.35 15.09 -13.03
N GLN A 175 27.38 14.95 -13.88
CA GLN A 175 27.29 14.24 -15.16
C GLN A 175 27.58 12.74 -14.95
N ASP A 176 26.89 12.11 -14.04
CA ASP A 176 27.09 10.70 -13.66
C ASP A 176 26.11 9.72 -14.34
N GLY A 177 25.21 10.27 -15.16
CA GLY A 177 24.18 9.51 -15.87
C GLY A 177 22.89 9.28 -15.06
N TYR A 178 22.77 9.89 -13.88
CA TYR A 178 21.55 9.86 -13.08
C TYR A 178 20.75 11.15 -13.24
N ILE A 179 19.43 11.05 -13.05
CA ILE A 179 18.57 12.22 -12.88
C ILE A 179 18.53 12.57 -11.40
N HIS A 180 19.01 13.76 -11.06
CA HIS A 180 19.09 14.23 -9.67
C HIS A 180 17.81 14.94 -9.28
N LEU A 181 17.19 14.50 -8.18
CA LEU A 181 15.96 15.03 -7.60
C LEU A 181 16.18 15.29 -6.11
N GLU A 182 15.35 16.16 -5.54
CA GLU A 182 15.36 16.44 -4.11
C GLU A 182 13.96 16.23 -3.54
N TYR A 183 13.85 15.43 -2.50
CA TYR A 183 12.63 15.35 -1.69
C TYR A 183 12.62 16.53 -0.73
N ARG A 184 11.60 17.35 -0.82
CA ARG A 184 11.41 18.54 -0.02
C ARG A 184 10.21 18.39 0.89
N TYR A 185 10.37 18.87 2.11
CA TYR A 185 9.34 18.83 3.12
C TYR A 185 9.26 20.17 3.83
N ASN A 186 8.05 20.72 3.94
CA ASN A 186 7.81 21.96 4.67
C ASN A 186 6.70 21.74 5.70
N THR A 187 7.07 21.81 6.97
CA THR A 187 6.14 21.70 8.10
C THR A 187 5.38 22.98 8.37
N TYR A 188 5.77 24.09 7.74
CA TYR A 188 5.29 25.44 8.08
C TYR A 188 5.42 25.74 9.57
N ALA A 189 6.42 25.17 10.24
CA ALA A 189 6.66 25.21 11.67
C ALA A 189 5.48 24.66 12.53
N ASP A 190 4.59 23.85 11.97
CA ASP A 190 3.50 23.17 12.68
C ASP A 190 3.79 21.68 12.88
N THR A 191 4.53 21.36 13.92
CA THR A 191 4.85 19.97 14.34
C THR A 191 4.10 19.60 15.63
N THR A 192 2.97 20.23 15.88
CA THR A 192 2.22 20.10 17.16
C THR A 192 1.28 18.91 17.22
N GLY A 193 1.06 18.23 16.12
CA GLY A 193 0.19 17.06 16.04
C GLY A 193 0.85 15.76 16.53
N TYR A 194 0.29 14.67 16.09
CA TYR A 194 0.75 13.33 16.48
C TYR A 194 1.69 12.73 15.45
N TRP A 195 2.61 11.91 15.92
CA TRP A 195 3.48 11.09 15.09
C TRP A 195 2.65 10.11 14.26
N ARG A 196 2.72 10.20 12.93
CA ARG A 196 1.91 9.43 11.98
C ARG A 196 2.73 9.03 10.76
N ASN A 197 2.23 8.01 10.06
CA ASN A 197 2.70 7.68 8.73
C ASN A 197 2.11 8.66 7.71
N GLY A 198 2.96 9.16 6.82
CA GLY A 198 2.57 9.84 5.59
C GLY A 198 2.92 8.96 4.40
N ALA A 199 2.19 9.14 3.31
CA ALA A 199 2.42 8.43 2.06
C ALA A 199 2.23 9.36 0.87
N VAL A 200 3.16 9.33 -0.07
CA VAL A 200 3.13 10.14 -1.28
C VAL A 200 3.69 9.36 -2.47
N SER A 201 3.16 9.61 -3.64
CA SER A 201 3.63 9.06 -4.92
C SER A 201 3.95 10.17 -5.88
N PHE A 202 5.14 10.17 -6.45
CA PHE A 202 5.60 11.16 -7.41
C PHE A 202 5.66 10.55 -8.80
N ASN A 203 4.96 11.17 -9.76
CA ASN A 203 4.88 10.70 -11.14
C ASN A 203 6.19 10.95 -11.87
N LEU A 204 6.89 9.87 -12.25
CA LEU A 204 8.16 9.93 -12.97
C LEU A 204 8.01 10.06 -14.48
N LYS A 205 6.79 9.98 -15.03
CA LYS A 205 6.55 10.02 -16.49
C LYS A 205 6.98 11.33 -17.15
N SER A 206 7.10 12.42 -16.38
CA SER A 206 7.61 13.71 -16.87
C SER A 206 9.13 13.74 -17.07
N LEU A 207 9.85 12.78 -16.49
CA LEU A 207 11.31 12.70 -16.64
C LEU A 207 11.69 12.28 -18.05
N LYS A 208 12.68 12.97 -18.62
CA LYS A 208 13.28 12.59 -19.90
C LYS A 208 14.27 11.44 -19.69
N ILE A 209 13.76 10.22 -19.66
CA ILE A 209 14.56 9.02 -19.54
C ILE A 209 15.03 8.60 -20.91
N THR A 210 16.34 8.39 -21.06
CA THR A 210 16.99 7.91 -22.29
C THR A 210 17.68 6.57 -22.02
N SER A 211 18.20 5.93 -23.07
CA SER A 211 19.00 4.69 -22.93
C SER A 211 20.30 4.88 -22.13
N GLU A 212 20.75 6.12 -21.96
CA GLU A 212 21.95 6.44 -21.17
C GLU A 212 21.63 6.75 -19.70
N THR A 213 20.34 6.90 -19.36
CA THR A 213 19.90 7.18 -17.99
C THR A 213 20.08 5.92 -17.14
N LYS A 214 20.96 5.98 -16.16
CA LYS A 214 21.23 4.87 -15.22
C LYS A 214 20.15 4.70 -14.16
N GLY A 215 19.49 5.81 -13.79
CA GLY A 215 18.51 5.82 -12.71
C GLY A 215 18.19 7.23 -12.23
N ILE A 216 17.60 7.31 -11.05
CA ILE A 216 17.38 8.56 -10.33
C ILE A 216 18.16 8.55 -9.01
N LYS A 217 18.60 9.70 -8.59
CA LYS A 217 19.17 9.96 -7.26
C LYS A 217 18.28 10.95 -6.55
N VAL A 218 17.89 10.62 -5.34
CA VAL A 218 16.99 11.44 -4.52
C VAL A 218 17.73 11.91 -3.29
N LYS A 219 17.97 13.20 -3.21
CA LYS A 219 18.47 13.85 -1.99
C LYS A 219 17.33 14.01 -1.00
N ILE A 220 17.53 13.59 0.24
CA ILE A 220 16.57 13.70 1.32
C ILE A 220 17.23 14.30 2.56
N ASN A 221 16.49 15.08 3.33
CA ASN A 221 16.91 15.53 4.68
C ASN A 221 16.29 14.60 5.72
N SER A 222 17.07 13.59 6.13
CA SER A 222 16.61 12.60 7.11
C SER A 222 16.72 13.13 8.53
N ALA A 223 15.65 13.03 9.31
CA ALA A 223 15.63 13.43 10.71
C ALA A 223 16.66 12.67 11.58
N LYS A 224 17.05 11.45 11.18
CA LYS A 224 18.02 10.63 11.92
C LYS A 224 19.45 10.76 11.41
N ASN A 225 19.63 10.90 10.10
CA ASN A 225 20.95 10.79 9.48
C ASN A 225 21.40 12.09 8.77
N GLY A 226 20.61 13.15 8.84
CA GLY A 226 20.86 14.38 8.11
C GLY A 226 20.66 14.22 6.59
N GLU A 227 21.28 15.10 5.81
CA GLU A 227 21.19 15.01 4.36
C GLU A 227 21.89 13.76 3.84
N LYS A 228 21.20 13.02 2.99
CA LYS A 228 21.72 11.85 2.28
C LYS A 228 21.12 11.74 0.89
N GLU A 229 21.76 10.95 0.04
CA GLU A 229 21.29 10.64 -1.30
C GLU A 229 20.98 9.15 -1.40
N VAL A 230 19.79 8.82 -1.95
CA VAL A 230 19.35 7.46 -2.22
C VAL A 230 19.26 7.27 -3.74
N SER A 231 19.88 6.21 -4.24
CA SER A 231 19.90 5.90 -5.67
C SER A 231 18.92 4.79 -6.00
N PHE A 232 18.18 4.97 -7.09
CA PHE A 232 17.27 3.97 -7.64
C PHE A 232 17.68 3.68 -9.09
N ASP A 233 17.79 2.42 -9.45
CA ASP A 233 17.66 2.05 -10.85
C ASP A 233 16.18 2.22 -11.25
N LEU A 234 15.90 2.34 -12.55
CA LEU A 234 14.52 2.55 -13.03
C LEU A 234 13.71 1.24 -13.10
N LYS A 235 14.21 0.20 -12.46
CA LYS A 235 13.54 -1.08 -12.36
C LYS A 235 12.40 -0.99 -11.34
N GLU A 236 11.23 -1.42 -11.75
CA GLU A 236 10.10 -1.50 -10.83
C GLU A 236 10.31 -2.55 -9.73
N THR A 237 9.92 -2.20 -8.54
CA THR A 237 9.96 -3.06 -7.37
C THR A 237 8.59 -3.06 -6.68
N PRO A 238 8.16 -4.20 -6.11
CA PRO A 238 6.89 -4.26 -5.43
C PRO A 238 6.87 -3.37 -4.18
N SER A 239 5.70 -2.93 -3.79
CA SER A 239 5.47 -2.21 -2.53
C SER A 239 5.98 -3.01 -1.31
N PRO A 240 6.38 -2.35 -0.21
CA PRO A 240 6.84 -3.02 0.99
C PRO A 240 5.83 -4.01 1.55
N VAL A 241 6.31 -5.03 2.26
CA VAL A 241 5.45 -5.90 3.06
C VAL A 241 4.98 -5.17 4.32
N GLY A 242 3.81 -5.54 4.85
CA GLY A 242 3.31 -4.98 6.12
C GLY A 242 2.49 -3.70 5.97
N LEU A 243 2.13 -3.28 4.75
CA LEU A 243 1.24 -2.12 4.52
C LEU A 243 -0.06 -2.20 5.32
N SER A 244 -0.62 -3.40 5.50
CA SER A 244 -1.86 -3.62 6.27
C SER A 244 -1.73 -3.26 7.75
N GLN A 245 -0.51 -3.18 8.26
CA GLN A 245 -0.22 -2.83 9.66
C GLN A 245 0.05 -1.34 9.86
N MET A 246 0.14 -0.57 8.76
CA MET A 246 0.41 0.86 8.79
C MET A 246 -0.90 1.64 8.84
N ASP A 247 -0.97 2.63 9.73
CA ASP A 247 -2.10 3.56 9.81
C ASP A 247 -1.85 4.78 8.92
N PHE A 248 -2.62 4.91 7.86
CA PHE A 248 -2.62 6.06 6.95
C PHE A 248 -3.90 6.90 7.07
N SER A 249 -4.68 6.74 8.14
CA SER A 249 -6.01 7.34 8.28
C SER A 249 -6.00 8.88 8.39
N GLN A 250 -4.87 9.47 8.78
CA GLN A 250 -4.74 10.90 9.06
C GLN A 250 -3.48 11.48 8.41
N MET A 251 -3.45 11.49 7.08
CA MET A 251 -2.38 12.14 6.32
C MET A 251 -2.74 13.60 6.04
N GLU A 252 -2.20 14.52 6.81
CA GLU A 252 -2.41 15.97 6.64
C GLU A 252 -1.25 16.60 5.83
N ILE A 253 -1.16 16.18 4.56
CA ILE A 253 -0.15 16.61 3.57
C ILE A 253 -0.79 17.14 2.28
N LYS A 254 -0.06 17.96 1.52
CA LYS A 254 -0.45 18.53 0.22
C LYS A 254 0.71 18.60 -0.76
#